data_eee216d3cf8b069f56b00301bcb0eacd
#
_entry.id   eee216d3cf8b069f56b00301bcb0eacd
#
_cell.length_a   1.000
_cell.length_b   1.000
_cell.length_c   1.000
_cell.angle_alpha   90.00
_cell.angle_beta   90.00
_cell.angle_gamma   90.00
#
_symmetry.space_group_name_H-M   'P 1'
#
loop_
_entity.id
_entity.type
_entity.pdbx_description
1 polymer ?
#
loop_
_entity_poly.entity_id
_entity_poly.type
_entity_poly.pdbx_seq_one_letter_code
_entity_poly.pdbx_strand_id
1 'polypeptide(L)'
;MPERFTWHARPGLAGGIDKDGTRVAALLAMGFGSVEIGSVMPEAVPDVAARLLPLHQSGLSAIGVGVGLSPELSAERLSATWLAGLNGLWPAVDYLSFNLSAKANQRFLQADHWPHFARACLAVTFQRDRLQSESARHLPVALKLPLGDGADALPMAAFVAAAAGFDQLTLVLPEAEDRFSRLAELARQLDQGPALVAVGGIRSAADVRAARQAGAAGVQVHRLFVERGAACLAALDPAWSAFIR
;
A
#
# COMPACT_ATOMS: atom_id res chain seq x y z
N MET A 1 -1.76 -18.99 7.48
CA MET A 1 -2.13 -17.58 7.46
C MET A 1 -0.91 -16.82 6.98
N PRO A 2 -1.01 -15.89 6.02
CA PRO A 2 0.13 -15.02 5.73
C PRO A 2 0.54 -14.33 7.04
N GLU A 3 1.84 -14.29 7.33
CA GLU A 3 2.36 -13.60 8.50
C GLU A 3 1.84 -12.17 8.49
N ARG A 4 1.11 -11.79 9.53
CA ARG A 4 0.60 -10.43 9.66
C ARG A 4 1.82 -9.54 9.87
N PHE A 5 2.05 -8.63 8.95
CA PHE A 5 3.15 -7.68 9.09
C PHE A 5 3.01 -6.90 10.39
N THR A 6 4.08 -6.89 11.19
CA THR A 6 4.08 -6.29 12.53
C THR A 6 3.72 -4.80 12.52
N TRP A 7 4.04 -4.10 11.43
CA TRP A 7 3.69 -2.68 11.28
C TRP A 7 2.18 -2.42 11.11
N HIS A 8 1.36 -3.42 10.82
CA HIS A 8 -0.10 -3.28 10.83
C HIS A 8 -0.68 -3.14 12.25
N ALA A 9 0.11 -3.37 13.28
CA ALA A 9 -0.29 -3.18 14.67
C ALA A 9 -0.55 -1.72 15.04
N ARG A 10 -0.11 -0.77 14.23
CA ARG A 10 -0.36 0.66 14.38
C ARG A 10 -0.87 1.27 13.07
N PRO A 11 -1.61 2.40 13.13
CA PRO A 11 -1.96 3.11 11.90
C PRO A 11 -0.72 3.50 11.10
N GLY A 12 -0.77 3.30 9.79
CA GLY A 12 0.24 3.75 8.86
C GLY A 12 -0.05 5.16 8.34
N LEU A 13 1.00 5.87 7.89
CA LEU A 13 0.89 7.12 7.15
C LEU A 13 0.88 6.80 5.64
N ALA A 14 -0.18 7.21 4.95
CA ALA A 14 -0.31 6.97 3.52
C ALA A 14 0.63 7.87 2.69
N GLY A 15 1.00 7.39 1.51
CA GLY A 15 1.75 8.19 0.53
C GLY A 15 1.08 9.50 0.15
N GLY A 16 1.89 10.46 -0.30
CA GLY A 16 1.46 11.83 -0.67
C GLY A 16 1.89 12.91 0.32
N ILE A 17 2.29 12.54 1.53
CA ILE A 17 2.78 13.47 2.57
C ILE A 17 4.27 13.79 2.38
N ASP A 18 5.05 12.75 2.11
CA ASP A 18 6.46 12.86 1.77
C ASP A 18 6.66 12.21 0.40
N LYS A 19 7.06 13.00 -0.60
CA LYS A 19 7.15 12.53 -1.99
C LYS A 19 8.55 12.06 -2.36
N ASP A 20 9.55 12.49 -1.62
CA ASP A 20 10.96 12.29 -1.96
C ASP A 20 11.80 11.70 -0.80
N GLY A 21 11.16 11.39 0.33
CA GLY A 21 11.84 10.80 1.50
C GLY A 21 12.61 11.78 2.36
N THR A 22 12.50 13.10 2.12
CA THR A 22 13.23 14.11 2.91
C THR A 22 12.71 14.25 4.35
N ARG A 23 11.46 13.84 4.61
CA ARG A 23 10.78 13.97 5.91
C ARG A 23 10.65 12.64 6.65
N VAL A 24 11.05 11.52 6.04
CA VAL A 24 10.75 10.18 6.55
C VAL A 24 11.24 9.96 7.98
N ALA A 25 12.46 10.41 8.34
CA ALA A 25 12.99 10.27 9.70
C ALA A 25 12.09 10.94 10.75
N ALA A 26 11.63 12.16 10.47
CA ALA A 26 10.72 12.88 11.35
C ALA A 26 9.33 12.21 11.43
N LEU A 27 8.83 11.65 10.33
CA LEU A 27 7.55 10.96 10.29
C LEU A 27 7.60 9.61 11.04
N LEU A 28 8.67 8.86 10.93
CA LEU A 28 8.89 7.63 11.70
C LEU A 28 8.92 7.91 13.21
N ALA A 29 9.57 9.01 13.62
CA ALA A 29 9.65 9.41 15.02
C ALA A 29 8.28 9.77 15.64
N MET A 30 7.25 10.01 14.83
CA MET A 30 5.89 10.27 15.31
C MET A 30 5.16 9.02 15.82
N GLY A 31 5.65 7.81 15.52
CA GLY A 31 5.12 6.54 16.03
C GLY A 31 4.06 5.88 15.15
N PHE A 32 4.01 6.19 13.84
CA PHE A 32 3.24 5.40 12.87
C PHE A 32 3.78 3.97 12.79
N GLY A 33 2.92 2.99 12.48
CA GLY A 33 3.35 1.62 12.22
C GLY A 33 4.12 1.51 10.89
N SER A 34 3.71 2.30 9.89
CA SER A 34 4.43 2.45 8.61
C SER A 34 4.33 3.88 8.10
N VAL A 35 5.34 4.29 7.33
CA VAL A 35 5.33 5.57 6.59
C VAL A 35 5.53 5.24 5.10
N GLU A 36 4.52 5.55 4.27
CA GLU A 36 4.60 5.37 2.82
C GLU A 36 5.04 6.67 2.15
N ILE A 37 6.18 6.63 1.47
CA ILE A 37 6.73 7.72 0.67
C ILE A 37 6.18 7.64 -0.75
N GLY A 38 5.96 8.76 -1.39
CA GLY A 38 5.63 8.83 -2.81
C GLY A 38 4.21 9.32 -3.12
N SER A 39 3.76 9.13 -4.32
CA SER A 39 4.33 8.21 -5.35
C SER A 39 5.67 8.73 -5.87
N VAL A 40 6.68 7.84 -5.89
CA VAL A 40 8.02 8.10 -6.41
C VAL A 40 8.04 7.74 -7.89
N MET A 41 8.42 8.68 -8.71
CA MET A 41 8.53 8.47 -10.16
C MET A 41 9.83 7.73 -10.49
N PRO A 42 9.89 6.99 -11.60
CA PRO A 42 11.04 6.15 -11.94
C PRO A 42 12.39 6.88 -11.93
N GLU A 43 12.41 8.13 -12.40
CA GLU A 43 13.60 8.96 -12.43
C GLU A 43 14.11 9.36 -11.04
N ALA A 44 13.23 9.42 -10.05
CA ALA A 44 13.59 9.78 -8.67
C ALA A 44 13.98 8.56 -7.82
N VAL A 45 13.82 7.34 -8.31
CA VAL A 45 14.11 6.10 -7.57
C VAL A 45 15.53 6.05 -7.01
N PRO A 46 16.60 6.38 -7.77
CA PRO A 46 17.96 6.32 -7.23
C PRO A 46 18.18 7.26 -6.04
N ASP A 47 17.69 8.50 -6.13
CA ASP A 47 17.86 9.51 -5.08
C ASP A 47 17.07 9.15 -3.82
N VAL A 48 15.83 8.65 -4.00
CA VAL A 48 15.00 8.21 -2.88
C VAL A 48 15.62 6.98 -2.21
N ALA A 49 16.06 5.98 -2.97
CA ALA A 49 16.71 4.80 -2.43
C ALA A 49 17.97 5.15 -1.60
N ALA A 50 18.83 6.02 -2.14
CA ALA A 50 20.03 6.48 -1.42
C ALA A 50 19.68 7.19 -0.10
N ARG A 51 18.57 7.94 -0.07
CA ARG A 51 18.10 8.66 1.12
C ARG A 51 17.48 7.74 2.17
N LEU A 52 16.76 6.70 1.75
CA LEU A 52 16.09 5.76 2.65
C LEU A 52 17.00 4.68 3.20
N LEU A 53 18.03 4.26 2.47
CA LEU A 53 18.91 3.16 2.83
C LEU A 53 19.50 3.27 4.25
N PRO A 54 19.98 4.45 4.73
CA PRO A 54 20.48 4.57 6.10
C PRO A 54 19.39 4.45 7.19
N LEU A 55 18.13 4.66 6.83
CA LEU A 55 17.00 4.69 7.76
C LEU A 55 16.27 3.34 7.87
N HIS A 56 16.42 2.49 6.86
CA HIS A 56 15.74 1.20 6.73
C HIS A 56 16.03 0.22 7.88
N GLN A 57 17.10 0.37 8.61
CA GLN A 57 17.54 -0.60 9.64
C GLN A 57 17.18 -0.19 11.08
N SER A 58 16.38 0.87 11.28
CA SER A 58 16.33 1.56 12.57
C SER A 58 15.15 1.22 13.47
N GLY A 59 14.14 0.37 13.11
CA GLY A 59 13.14 0.22 14.11
C GLY A 59 11.80 -0.47 13.86
N LEU A 60 10.87 -0.16 14.75
CA LEU A 60 9.51 -0.72 14.87
C LEU A 60 8.52 -0.23 13.80
N SER A 61 8.90 0.76 13.00
CA SER A 61 8.06 1.36 11.95
C SER A 61 8.61 0.99 10.58
N ALA A 62 7.73 0.56 9.68
CA ALA A 62 8.11 0.17 8.33
C ALA A 62 8.18 1.38 7.37
N ILE A 63 9.18 1.38 6.49
CA ILE A 63 9.30 2.32 5.38
C ILE A 63 8.70 1.66 4.12
N GLY A 64 7.63 2.24 3.61
CA GLY A 64 7.05 1.86 2.34
C GLY A 64 7.30 2.90 1.25
N VAL A 65 7.36 2.48 -0.01
CA VAL A 65 7.41 3.40 -1.15
C VAL A 65 6.32 3.06 -2.15
N GLY A 66 5.52 4.06 -2.47
CA GLY A 66 4.58 4.00 -3.58
C GLY A 66 5.30 4.28 -4.90
N VAL A 67 5.36 3.29 -5.80
CA VAL A 67 5.92 3.45 -7.15
C VAL A 67 4.91 4.19 -8.01
N GLY A 68 5.30 5.35 -8.52
CA GLY A 68 4.50 6.20 -9.40
C GLY A 68 4.60 5.78 -10.86
N LEU A 69 3.65 6.28 -11.66
CA LEU A 69 3.61 6.09 -13.10
C LEU A 69 3.44 7.44 -13.79
N SER A 70 4.18 7.66 -14.86
CA SER A 70 3.95 8.80 -15.73
C SER A 70 2.56 8.74 -16.37
N PRO A 71 1.83 9.85 -16.48
CA PRO A 71 0.55 9.90 -17.18
C PRO A 71 0.63 9.41 -18.63
N GLU A 72 1.80 9.57 -19.28
CA GLU A 72 2.07 9.17 -20.66
C GLU A 72 2.57 7.74 -20.80
N LEU A 73 2.71 7.00 -19.68
CA LEU A 73 3.21 5.62 -19.71
C LEU A 73 2.29 4.74 -20.56
N SER A 74 2.82 4.07 -21.57
CA SER A 74 2.06 3.08 -22.32
C SER A 74 1.89 1.78 -21.52
N ALA A 75 0.82 1.03 -21.80
CA ALA A 75 0.51 -0.20 -21.07
C ALA A 75 1.60 -1.28 -21.24
N GLU A 76 2.23 -1.34 -22.41
CA GLU A 76 3.33 -2.28 -22.72
C GLU A 76 4.55 -2.08 -21.81
N ARG A 77 4.77 -0.83 -21.37
CA ARG A 77 5.90 -0.46 -20.50
C ARG A 77 5.61 -0.65 -19.01
N LEU A 78 4.38 -0.97 -18.62
CA LEU A 78 3.99 -1.09 -17.20
C LEU A 78 4.89 -2.07 -16.43
N SER A 79 5.09 -3.28 -16.97
CA SER A 79 5.97 -4.28 -16.34
C SER A 79 7.39 -3.78 -16.15
N ALA A 80 7.98 -3.18 -17.17
CA ALA A 80 9.36 -2.68 -17.12
C ALA A 80 9.50 -1.55 -16.07
N THR A 81 8.51 -0.67 -15.99
CA THR A 81 8.49 0.45 -15.02
C THR A 81 8.38 -0.08 -13.59
N TRP A 82 7.50 -1.04 -13.33
CA TRP A 82 7.34 -1.65 -12.02
C TRP A 82 8.60 -2.43 -11.59
N LEU A 83 9.21 -3.18 -12.50
CA LEU A 83 10.46 -3.89 -12.24
C LEU A 83 11.63 -2.94 -11.95
N ALA A 84 11.72 -1.81 -12.65
CA ALA A 84 12.73 -0.80 -12.36
C ALA A 84 12.56 -0.22 -10.94
N GLY A 85 11.32 0.09 -10.55
CA GLY A 85 11.00 0.52 -9.18
C GLY A 85 11.36 -0.54 -8.13
N LEU A 86 10.97 -1.80 -8.37
CA LEU A 86 11.28 -2.91 -7.47
C LEU A 86 12.79 -3.08 -7.28
N ASN A 87 13.54 -3.18 -8.37
CA ASN A 87 14.99 -3.40 -8.31
C ASN A 87 15.73 -2.23 -7.65
N GLY A 88 15.34 -0.99 -7.96
CA GLY A 88 16.00 0.19 -7.42
C GLY A 88 15.71 0.46 -5.94
N LEU A 89 14.53 0.09 -5.46
CA LEU A 89 14.11 0.33 -4.07
C LEU A 89 14.30 -0.88 -3.15
N TRP A 90 14.55 -2.07 -3.72
CA TRP A 90 14.70 -3.32 -2.97
C TRP A 90 15.55 -3.20 -1.69
N PRO A 91 16.76 -2.58 -1.71
CA PRO A 91 17.62 -2.56 -0.54
C PRO A 91 17.21 -1.56 0.54
N ALA A 92 16.31 -0.62 0.23
CA ALA A 92 16.11 0.59 1.01
C ALA A 92 14.74 0.69 1.70
N VAL A 93 13.83 -0.29 1.51
CA VAL A 93 12.44 -0.20 1.98
C VAL A 93 11.96 -1.51 2.61
N ASP A 94 10.92 -1.45 3.45
CA ASP A 94 10.29 -2.62 4.08
C ASP A 94 9.14 -3.18 3.27
N TYR A 95 8.51 -2.38 2.39
CA TYR A 95 7.53 -2.84 1.40
C TYR A 95 7.45 -1.89 0.21
N LEU A 96 6.96 -2.40 -0.92
CA LEU A 96 6.68 -1.59 -2.10
C LEU A 96 5.19 -1.60 -2.42
N SER A 97 4.66 -0.43 -2.81
CA SER A 97 3.27 -0.24 -3.18
C SER A 97 3.18 0.25 -4.63
N PHE A 98 2.56 -0.53 -5.52
CA PHE A 98 2.30 -0.15 -6.91
C PHE A 98 0.97 0.61 -6.96
N ASN A 99 1.05 1.93 -7.19
CA ASN A 99 -0.08 2.82 -7.00
C ASN A 99 -0.90 3.02 -8.26
N LEU A 100 -2.06 2.35 -8.34
CA LEU A 100 -3.08 2.56 -9.37
C LEU A 100 -4.31 3.35 -8.86
N SER A 101 -4.27 3.90 -7.65
CA SER A 101 -5.38 4.68 -7.10
C SER A 101 -5.47 6.11 -7.66
N ALA A 102 -4.37 6.67 -8.16
CA ALA A 102 -4.38 7.98 -8.82
C ALA A 102 -5.24 7.92 -10.09
N LYS A 103 -6.09 8.95 -10.31
CA LYS A 103 -7.05 8.98 -11.41
C LYS A 103 -6.42 8.68 -12.79
N ALA A 104 -5.25 9.26 -13.06
CA ALA A 104 -4.52 9.02 -14.30
C ALA A 104 -4.07 7.55 -14.48
N ASN A 105 -3.85 6.81 -13.38
CA ASN A 105 -3.37 5.43 -13.39
C ASN A 105 -4.51 4.41 -13.44
N GLN A 106 -5.75 4.81 -13.12
CA GLN A 106 -6.91 3.92 -13.12
C GLN A 106 -7.23 3.36 -14.52
N ARG A 107 -6.72 3.95 -15.59
CA ARG A 107 -6.80 3.40 -16.94
C ARG A 107 -6.24 1.96 -17.02
N PHE A 108 -5.20 1.63 -16.26
CA PHE A 108 -4.62 0.28 -16.21
C PHE A 108 -5.55 -0.75 -15.53
N LEU A 109 -6.62 -0.30 -14.90
CA LEU A 109 -7.66 -1.15 -14.31
C LEU A 109 -8.80 -1.45 -15.31
N GLN A 110 -8.74 -0.92 -16.53
CA GLN A 110 -9.75 -1.13 -17.56
C GLN A 110 -9.48 -2.41 -18.37
N ALA A 111 -10.51 -3.00 -18.93
CA ALA A 111 -10.43 -4.28 -19.63
C ALA A 111 -9.36 -4.33 -20.72
N ASP A 112 -9.23 -3.27 -21.52
CA ASP A 112 -8.27 -3.19 -22.62
C ASP A 112 -6.81 -3.32 -22.17
N HIS A 113 -6.52 -3.03 -20.90
CA HIS A 113 -5.17 -3.10 -20.34
C HIS A 113 -4.91 -4.35 -19.48
N TRP A 114 -5.89 -5.23 -19.33
CA TRP A 114 -5.78 -6.42 -18.49
C TRP A 114 -4.58 -7.32 -18.79
N PRO A 115 -4.24 -7.63 -20.06
CA PRO A 115 -3.09 -8.48 -20.35
C PRO A 115 -1.77 -7.86 -19.88
N HIS A 116 -1.64 -6.53 -20.00
CA HIS A 116 -0.46 -5.80 -19.55
C HIS A 116 -0.39 -5.72 -18.03
N PHE A 117 -1.53 -5.47 -17.38
CA PHE A 117 -1.62 -5.43 -15.92
C PHE A 117 -1.32 -6.80 -15.30
N ALA A 118 -1.94 -7.87 -15.79
CA ALA A 118 -1.68 -9.22 -15.28
C ALA A 118 -0.21 -9.63 -15.47
N ARG A 119 0.37 -9.32 -16.64
CA ARG A 119 1.81 -9.54 -16.91
C ARG A 119 2.69 -8.76 -15.94
N ALA A 120 2.35 -7.50 -15.63
CA ALA A 120 3.11 -6.68 -14.69
C ALA A 120 3.04 -7.26 -13.26
N CYS A 121 1.88 -7.72 -12.82
CA CYS A 121 1.72 -8.39 -11.52
C CYS A 121 2.61 -9.63 -11.42
N LEU A 122 2.55 -10.53 -12.40
CA LEU A 122 3.37 -11.75 -12.44
C LEU A 122 4.87 -11.44 -12.52
N ALA A 123 5.27 -10.43 -13.31
CA ALA A 123 6.66 -10.03 -13.41
C ALA A 123 7.23 -9.52 -12.08
N VAL A 124 6.45 -8.73 -11.35
CA VAL A 124 6.83 -8.20 -10.03
C VAL A 124 7.02 -9.32 -9.02
N THR A 125 6.06 -10.23 -8.89
CA THR A 125 6.14 -11.32 -7.91
C THR A 125 7.26 -12.31 -8.26
N PHE A 126 7.43 -12.67 -9.54
CA PHE A 126 8.55 -13.48 -9.98
C PHE A 126 9.92 -12.84 -9.65
N GLN A 127 10.07 -11.54 -9.92
CA GLN A 127 11.31 -10.83 -9.63
C GLN A 127 11.54 -10.70 -8.11
N ARG A 128 10.50 -10.43 -7.32
CA ARG A 128 10.57 -10.42 -5.85
C ARG A 128 11.08 -11.77 -5.33
N ASP A 129 10.49 -12.88 -5.78
CA ASP A 129 10.84 -14.23 -5.34
C ASP A 129 12.28 -14.59 -5.71
N ARG A 130 12.74 -14.15 -6.89
CA ARG A 130 14.14 -14.28 -7.30
C ARG A 130 15.07 -13.52 -6.36
N LEU A 131 14.80 -12.23 -6.11
CA LEU A 131 15.62 -11.42 -5.20
C LEU A 131 15.59 -11.96 -3.77
N GLN A 132 14.45 -12.47 -3.32
CA GLN A 132 14.31 -13.14 -2.02
C GLN A 132 15.20 -14.38 -1.94
N SER A 133 15.25 -15.22 -2.98
CA SER A 133 16.10 -16.40 -3.00
C SER A 133 17.60 -16.07 -2.96
N GLU A 134 17.99 -14.93 -3.54
CA GLU A 134 19.37 -14.45 -3.56
C GLU A 134 19.80 -13.76 -2.24
N SER A 135 18.87 -13.15 -1.50
CA SER A 135 19.19 -12.31 -0.32
C SER A 135 18.64 -12.84 1.00
N ALA A 136 17.85 -13.91 1.01
CA ALA A 136 17.08 -14.41 2.16
C ALA A 136 16.17 -13.36 2.82
N ARG A 137 15.84 -12.26 2.12
CA ARG A 137 14.99 -11.19 2.58
C ARG A 137 13.66 -11.20 1.82
N HIS A 138 12.55 -11.28 2.54
CA HIS A 138 11.22 -11.05 1.94
C HIS A 138 10.90 -9.56 1.91
N LEU A 139 10.60 -9.02 0.72
CA LEU A 139 10.08 -7.68 0.52
C LEU A 139 8.61 -7.78 0.09
N PRO A 140 7.65 -7.49 0.96
CA PRO A 140 6.24 -7.47 0.59
C PRO A 140 5.95 -6.50 -0.53
N VAL A 141 5.15 -6.95 -1.51
CA VAL A 141 4.65 -6.12 -2.59
C VAL A 141 3.15 -5.88 -2.43
N ALA A 142 2.76 -4.62 -2.51
CA ALA A 142 1.39 -4.16 -2.37
C ALA A 142 0.85 -3.57 -3.67
N LEU A 143 -0.43 -3.79 -3.95
CA LEU A 143 -1.16 -3.04 -4.97
C LEU A 143 -2.09 -2.04 -4.27
N LYS A 144 -2.00 -0.75 -4.64
CA LYS A 144 -2.90 0.30 -4.17
C LYS A 144 -3.90 0.67 -5.25
N LEU A 145 -5.19 0.51 -4.96
CA LEU A 145 -6.28 0.71 -5.92
C LEU A 145 -7.53 1.26 -5.24
N PRO A 146 -8.43 1.92 -5.99
CA PRO A 146 -9.74 2.30 -5.46
C PRO A 146 -10.59 1.05 -5.22
N LEU A 147 -11.34 1.06 -4.11
CA LEU A 147 -12.33 0.00 -3.84
C LEU A 147 -13.59 0.16 -4.72
N GLY A 148 -13.84 1.37 -5.23
CA GLY A 148 -15.08 1.73 -5.91
C GLY A 148 -16.23 1.98 -4.93
N ASP A 149 -17.36 2.44 -5.40
CA ASP A 149 -18.56 2.62 -4.60
C ASP A 149 -19.57 1.45 -4.76
N GLY A 150 -20.67 1.46 -4.01
CA GLY A 150 -21.59 0.33 -3.94
C GLY A 150 -22.28 -0.04 -5.25
N ALA A 151 -22.29 0.86 -6.24
CA ALA A 151 -22.88 0.60 -7.56
C ALA A 151 -21.93 -0.17 -8.49
N ASP A 152 -20.63 -0.14 -8.21
CA ASP A 152 -19.62 -0.81 -9.03
C ASP A 152 -19.45 -2.29 -8.66
N ALA A 153 -18.99 -3.11 -9.58
CA ALA A 153 -18.48 -4.44 -9.25
C ALA A 153 -17.22 -4.32 -8.37
N LEU A 154 -16.91 -5.33 -7.56
CA LEU A 154 -15.66 -5.38 -6.82
C LEU A 154 -14.47 -5.28 -7.79
N PRO A 155 -13.37 -4.61 -7.41
CA PRO A 155 -12.27 -4.37 -8.32
C PRO A 155 -11.58 -5.67 -8.71
N MET A 156 -11.80 -6.12 -9.95
CA MET A 156 -11.21 -7.34 -10.49
C MET A 156 -9.67 -7.34 -10.38
N ALA A 157 -9.04 -6.17 -10.42
CA ALA A 157 -7.60 -6.01 -10.24
C ALA A 157 -7.10 -6.55 -8.87
N ALA A 158 -7.96 -6.53 -7.84
CA ALA A 158 -7.64 -7.11 -6.55
C ALA A 158 -7.47 -8.63 -6.65
N PHE A 159 -8.35 -9.30 -7.40
CA PHE A 159 -8.28 -10.75 -7.60
C PHE A 159 -7.09 -11.16 -8.48
N VAL A 160 -6.79 -10.37 -9.52
CA VAL A 160 -5.59 -10.61 -10.36
C VAL A 160 -4.31 -10.45 -9.55
N ALA A 161 -4.19 -9.42 -8.74
CA ALA A 161 -3.02 -9.22 -7.89
C ALA A 161 -2.89 -10.31 -6.81
N ALA A 162 -4.01 -10.72 -6.20
CA ALA A 162 -4.04 -11.83 -5.25
C ALA A 162 -3.59 -13.15 -5.90
N ALA A 163 -4.12 -13.47 -7.08
CA ALA A 163 -3.74 -14.66 -7.85
C ALA A 163 -2.27 -14.62 -8.31
N ALA A 164 -1.72 -13.44 -8.56
CA ALA A 164 -0.31 -13.26 -8.89
C ALA A 164 0.61 -13.35 -7.68
N GLY A 165 0.08 -13.40 -6.44
CA GLY A 165 0.87 -13.55 -5.22
C GLY A 165 1.34 -12.22 -4.61
N PHE A 166 0.59 -11.14 -4.78
CA PHE A 166 0.81 -9.92 -4.01
C PHE A 166 0.55 -10.16 -2.52
N ASP A 167 1.37 -9.55 -1.67
CA ASP A 167 1.31 -9.75 -0.21
C ASP A 167 0.26 -8.85 0.45
N GLN A 168 -0.06 -7.70 -0.18
CA GLN A 168 -0.96 -6.70 0.36
C GLN A 168 -1.80 -6.02 -0.73
N LEU A 169 -3.04 -5.68 -0.38
CA LEU A 169 -3.88 -4.75 -1.15
C LEU A 169 -4.18 -3.52 -0.28
N THR A 170 -3.75 -2.35 -0.74
CA THR A 170 -4.10 -1.07 -0.11
C THR A 170 -5.30 -0.48 -0.82
N LEU A 171 -6.46 -0.51 -0.16
CA LEU A 171 -7.75 -0.16 -0.73
C LEU A 171 -8.14 1.27 -0.36
N VAL A 172 -8.26 2.13 -1.37
CA VAL A 172 -8.77 3.49 -1.18
C VAL A 172 -10.29 3.42 -1.09
N LEU A 173 -10.79 3.61 0.13
CA LEU A 173 -12.23 3.56 0.41
C LEU A 173 -12.93 4.80 -0.16
N PRO A 174 -14.12 4.64 -0.77
CA PRO A 174 -14.95 5.78 -1.17
C PRO A 174 -15.49 6.54 0.05
N GLU A 175 -15.93 7.78 -0.18
CA GLU A 175 -16.66 8.55 0.83
C GLU A 175 -18.16 8.15 0.82
N ALA A 176 -18.43 6.86 1.02
CA ALA A 176 -19.78 6.27 1.02
C ALA A 176 -20.04 5.58 2.37
N GLU A 177 -21.32 5.48 2.75
CA GLU A 177 -21.72 4.85 4.02
C GLU A 177 -21.43 3.35 4.03
N ASP A 178 -21.55 2.69 2.91
CA ASP A 178 -21.35 1.25 2.72
C ASP A 178 -19.88 0.83 2.55
N ARG A 179 -18.92 1.76 2.61
CA ARG A 179 -17.50 1.50 2.32
C ARG A 179 -16.89 0.33 3.11
N PHE A 180 -17.31 0.12 4.36
CA PHE A 180 -16.82 -0.99 5.18
C PHE A 180 -17.55 -2.31 4.86
N SER A 181 -18.82 -2.27 4.49
CA SER A 181 -19.54 -3.46 4.00
C SER A 181 -18.94 -3.97 2.70
N ARG A 182 -18.55 -3.06 1.82
CA ARG A 182 -17.87 -3.36 0.57
C ARG A 182 -16.46 -3.93 0.78
N LEU A 183 -15.72 -3.38 1.75
CA LEU A 183 -14.44 -3.95 2.17
C LEU A 183 -14.59 -5.37 2.70
N ALA A 184 -15.62 -5.62 3.53
CA ALA A 184 -15.93 -6.95 4.07
C ALA A 184 -16.29 -7.95 2.96
N GLU A 185 -17.04 -7.51 1.95
CA GLU A 185 -17.37 -8.34 0.79
C GLU A 185 -16.11 -8.77 0.03
N LEU A 186 -15.20 -7.82 -0.24
CA LEU A 186 -13.92 -8.14 -0.89
C LEU A 186 -13.06 -9.07 -0.03
N ALA A 187 -12.98 -8.80 1.27
CA ALA A 187 -12.24 -9.65 2.21
C ALA A 187 -12.75 -11.10 2.22
N ARG A 188 -14.07 -11.27 2.20
CA ARG A 188 -14.70 -12.59 2.17
C ARG A 188 -14.41 -13.34 0.86
N GLN A 189 -14.38 -12.61 -0.28
CA GLN A 189 -14.11 -13.24 -1.59
C GLN A 189 -12.62 -13.56 -1.79
N LEU A 190 -11.73 -12.83 -1.16
CA LEU A 190 -10.28 -13.07 -1.24
C LEU A 190 -9.77 -14.10 -0.22
N ASP A 191 -10.62 -14.75 0.51
CA ASP A 191 -10.36 -15.69 1.61
C ASP A 191 -8.90 -16.21 1.65
N GLN A 192 -8.19 -16.01 2.77
CA GLN A 192 -6.76 -16.36 2.93
C GLN A 192 -5.79 -15.66 1.93
N GLY A 193 -6.26 -14.65 1.22
CA GLY A 193 -5.47 -13.88 0.26
C GLY A 193 -4.54 -12.85 0.91
N PRO A 194 -4.15 -11.81 0.14
CA PRO A 194 -3.25 -10.76 0.59
C PRO A 194 -3.82 -9.97 1.79
N ALA A 195 -2.94 -9.41 2.61
CA ALA A 195 -3.34 -8.54 3.70
C ALA A 195 -4.08 -7.28 3.16
N LEU A 196 -5.25 -6.97 3.69
CA LEU A 196 -6.00 -5.79 3.27
C LEU A 196 -5.64 -4.59 4.17
N VAL A 197 -5.30 -3.47 3.55
CA VAL A 197 -5.04 -2.20 4.25
C VAL A 197 -6.05 -1.17 3.76
N ALA A 198 -6.84 -0.62 4.68
CA ALA A 198 -7.83 0.39 4.35
C ALA A 198 -7.22 1.80 4.44
N VAL A 199 -7.45 2.63 3.42
CA VAL A 199 -7.06 4.03 3.37
C VAL A 199 -8.20 4.88 2.81
N GLY A 200 -8.36 6.10 3.31
CA GLY A 200 -9.50 6.97 2.96
C GLY A 200 -10.65 6.85 3.94
N GLY A 201 -11.17 7.99 4.39
CA GLY A 201 -12.28 8.05 5.35
C GLY A 201 -11.97 7.55 6.77
N ILE A 202 -10.74 7.18 7.10
CA ILE A 202 -10.31 6.79 8.45
C ILE A 202 -10.02 8.06 9.25
N ARG A 203 -10.93 8.42 10.15
CA ARG A 203 -10.90 9.69 10.91
C ARG A 203 -11.01 9.52 12.42
N SER A 204 -11.42 8.33 12.88
CA SER A 204 -11.73 8.05 14.27
C SER A 204 -11.40 6.61 14.67
N ALA A 205 -11.38 6.36 15.98
CA ALA A 205 -11.29 5.02 16.54
C ALA A 205 -12.44 4.11 16.06
N ALA A 206 -13.61 4.67 15.80
CA ALA A 206 -14.75 3.90 15.26
C ALA A 206 -14.48 3.42 13.84
N ASP A 207 -13.88 4.27 12.97
CA ASP A 207 -13.52 3.86 11.61
C ASP A 207 -12.45 2.76 11.62
N VAL A 208 -11.46 2.86 12.51
CA VAL A 208 -10.44 1.80 12.66
C VAL A 208 -11.09 0.47 13.04
N ARG A 209 -12.02 0.47 14.03
CA ARG A 209 -12.75 -0.73 14.41
C ARG A 209 -13.58 -1.29 13.26
N ALA A 210 -14.31 -0.43 12.56
CA ALA A 210 -15.13 -0.83 11.41
C ALA A 210 -14.28 -1.44 10.29
N ALA A 211 -13.14 -0.82 9.95
CA ALA A 211 -12.21 -1.38 8.96
C ALA A 211 -11.70 -2.76 9.39
N ARG A 212 -11.36 -2.90 10.68
CA ARG A 212 -10.88 -4.18 11.24
C ARG A 212 -11.95 -5.27 11.20
N GLN A 213 -13.18 -4.94 11.60
CA GLN A 213 -14.32 -5.85 11.52
C GLN A 213 -14.65 -6.26 10.09
N ALA A 214 -14.39 -5.37 9.13
CA ALA A 214 -14.48 -5.64 7.71
C ALA A 214 -13.31 -6.46 7.13
N GLY A 215 -12.37 -6.93 7.95
CA GLY A 215 -11.27 -7.79 7.52
C GLY A 215 -9.97 -7.07 7.20
N ALA A 216 -9.85 -5.75 7.43
CA ALA A 216 -8.58 -5.07 7.22
C ALA A 216 -7.53 -5.55 8.24
N ALA A 217 -6.34 -5.88 7.75
CA ALA A 217 -5.16 -6.16 8.56
C ALA A 217 -4.54 -4.88 9.11
N GLY A 218 -4.67 -3.77 8.39
CA GLY A 218 -4.14 -2.47 8.75
C GLY A 218 -4.98 -1.31 8.24
N VAL A 219 -4.67 -0.11 8.70
CA VAL A 219 -5.23 1.15 8.18
C VAL A 219 -4.11 2.14 7.88
N GLN A 220 -4.35 3.00 6.90
CA GLN A 220 -3.49 4.16 6.64
C GLN A 220 -4.31 5.45 6.72
N VAL A 221 -3.69 6.53 7.19
CA VAL A 221 -4.29 7.86 7.22
C VAL A 221 -3.51 8.83 6.33
N HIS A 222 -4.23 9.76 5.70
CA HIS A 222 -3.68 10.86 4.93
C HIS A 222 -4.32 12.18 5.38
N ARG A 223 -5.60 12.39 5.06
CA ARG A 223 -6.30 13.65 5.34
C ARG A 223 -6.31 14.00 6.83
N LEU A 224 -6.54 13.03 7.70
CA LEU A 224 -6.52 13.25 9.15
C LEU A 224 -5.15 13.72 9.63
N PHE A 225 -4.05 13.21 9.04
CA PHE A 225 -2.71 13.69 9.35
C PHE A 225 -2.48 15.13 8.83
N VAL A 226 -2.95 15.45 7.63
CA VAL A 226 -2.86 16.83 7.09
C VAL A 226 -3.58 17.81 7.99
N GLU A 227 -4.73 17.43 8.57
CA GLU A 227 -5.54 18.27 9.45
C GLU A 227 -4.97 18.40 10.87
N ARG A 228 -4.35 17.34 11.42
CA ARG A 228 -4.01 17.24 12.86
C ARG A 228 -2.54 16.95 13.15
N GLY A 229 -1.72 16.71 12.14
CA GLY A 229 -0.35 16.25 12.35
C GLY A 229 -0.28 14.96 13.16
N ALA A 230 0.75 14.83 13.99
CA ALA A 230 0.95 13.65 14.86
C ALA A 230 -0.20 13.40 15.86
N ALA A 231 -0.98 14.43 16.21
CA ALA A 231 -2.13 14.27 17.09
C ALA A 231 -3.24 13.37 16.51
N CYS A 232 -3.20 13.05 15.22
CA CYS A 232 -4.12 12.09 14.61
C CYS A 232 -3.98 10.69 15.24
N LEU A 233 -2.78 10.29 15.67
CA LEU A 233 -2.54 8.97 16.27
C LEU A 233 -3.29 8.79 17.58
N ALA A 234 -3.35 9.83 18.44
CA ALA A 234 -4.10 9.77 19.69
C ALA A 234 -5.60 9.52 19.48
N ALA A 235 -6.16 9.95 18.36
CA ALA A 235 -7.55 9.70 18.02
C ALA A 235 -7.81 8.26 17.53
N LEU A 236 -6.77 7.56 17.07
CA LEU A 236 -6.87 6.24 16.44
C LEU A 236 -6.33 5.10 17.33
N ASP A 237 -5.34 5.39 18.19
CA ASP A 237 -4.59 4.40 18.96
C ASP A 237 -5.44 3.55 19.93
N PRO A 238 -6.44 4.10 20.69
CA PRO A 238 -7.27 3.31 21.59
C PRO A 238 -8.05 2.20 20.89
N ALA A 239 -8.44 2.43 19.63
CA ALA A 239 -9.17 1.44 18.85
C ALA A 239 -8.24 0.35 18.32
N TRP A 240 -7.02 0.70 17.99
CA TRP A 240 -6.03 -0.24 17.46
C TRP A 240 -5.48 -1.15 18.55
N SER A 241 -5.12 -0.62 19.72
CA SER A 241 -4.59 -1.41 20.84
C SER A 241 -5.58 -2.46 21.40
N ALA A 242 -6.90 -2.26 21.21
CA ALA A 242 -7.90 -3.22 21.63
C ALA A 242 -7.86 -4.55 20.85
N PHE A 243 -7.19 -4.61 19.70
CA PHE A 243 -7.11 -5.80 18.84
C PHE A 243 -5.78 -6.57 18.93
N ILE A 244 -4.83 -6.09 19.72
CA ILE A 244 -3.50 -6.72 19.91
C ILE A 244 -3.48 -7.79 21.00
N ARG A 245 -4.63 -8.09 21.63
CA ARG A 245 -4.75 -9.11 22.68
C ARG A 245 -5.09 -10.47 22.13
#